data_9725ada54ec7458d4472017ac92bd875
#
_entry.id   9725ada54ec7458d4472017ac92bd875
#
_cell.length_a   1.000
_cell.length_b   1.000
_cell.length_c   1.000
_cell.angle_alpha   90.00
_cell.angle_beta   90.00
_cell.angle_gamma   90.00
#
_symmetry.space_group_name_H-M   'P 1'
#
loop_
_entity.id
_entity.type
_entity.pdbx_description
1 polymer ?
#
loop_
_entity_poly.entity_id
_entity_poly.type
_entity_poly.pdbx_seq_one_letter_code
_entity_poly.pdbx_strand_id
1 'polypeptide(L)'
;MKNRLALSTVVTTLIILVVSVLLAGVVTYFAINVTSTRVQEENMALTKQHVWVSLDGTAVAAIMVTNTGGRDVVLSKITSRGQAVDMTTDVFYAVAADGDDLSLDLNYTAGATIAAADIFGGIAGEAVASTENALVLPSGSTMAIYVNSPDSINVNDIGLTVALTVFTSQAMWYKETNVEAAI
;
A
#
# COMPACT_ATOMS: atom_id res chain seq x y z
N MET A 1 -34.16 41.68 -48.97
CA MET A 1 -33.73 41.61 -47.55
C MET A 1 -33.66 40.20 -46.94
N LYS A 2 -34.39 39.19 -47.41
CA LYS A 2 -34.44 37.82 -46.88
C LYS A 2 -33.09 37.09 -46.91
N ASN A 3 -32.24 37.31 -47.91
CA ASN A 3 -30.93 36.56 -48.00
C ASN A 3 -29.90 36.95 -47.00
N ARG A 4 -29.93 38.14 -46.40
CA ARG A 4 -28.96 38.55 -45.37
C ARG A 4 -29.24 37.87 -44.02
N LEU A 5 -30.49 37.65 -43.67
CA LEU A 5 -30.87 36.96 -42.45
C LEU A 5 -30.50 35.46 -42.49
N ALA A 6 -30.73 34.82 -43.64
CA ALA A 6 -30.37 33.42 -43.87
C ALA A 6 -28.86 33.21 -43.79
N LEU A 7 -28.06 34.10 -44.37
CA LEU A 7 -26.59 34.04 -44.31
C LEU A 7 -26.07 34.22 -42.88
N SER A 8 -26.65 35.14 -42.11
CA SER A 8 -26.31 35.36 -40.71
C SER A 8 -26.56 34.11 -39.84
N THR A 9 -27.70 33.45 -40.05
CA THR A 9 -28.04 32.23 -39.30
C THR A 9 -27.09 31.08 -39.60
N VAL A 10 -26.72 30.90 -40.89
CA VAL A 10 -25.74 29.85 -41.27
C VAL A 10 -24.38 30.11 -40.67
N VAL A 11 -23.89 31.36 -40.68
CA VAL A 11 -22.63 31.72 -40.08
C VAL A 11 -22.63 31.50 -38.57
N THR A 12 -23.70 31.88 -37.88
CA THR A 12 -23.85 31.68 -36.43
C THR A 12 -23.83 30.20 -36.04
N THR A 13 -24.60 29.37 -36.79
CA THR A 13 -24.62 27.91 -36.53
C THR A 13 -23.26 27.26 -36.79
N LEU A 14 -22.53 27.70 -37.78
CA LEU A 14 -21.19 27.21 -38.09
C LEU A 14 -20.20 27.61 -36.99
N ILE A 15 -20.24 28.83 -36.47
CA ILE A 15 -19.40 29.26 -35.34
C ILE A 15 -19.69 28.43 -34.09
N ILE A 16 -20.99 28.25 -33.76
CA ILE A 16 -21.38 27.44 -32.59
C ILE A 16 -20.91 26.01 -32.76
N LEU A 17 -21.00 25.41 -33.94
CA LEU A 17 -20.50 24.06 -34.19
C LEU A 17 -18.98 23.97 -33.98
N VAL A 18 -18.21 24.87 -34.54
CA VAL A 18 -16.76 24.90 -34.40
C VAL A 18 -16.35 25.06 -32.93
N VAL A 19 -16.96 26.01 -32.23
CA VAL A 19 -16.67 26.25 -30.80
C VAL A 19 -17.06 25.03 -29.98
N SER A 20 -18.17 24.39 -30.24
CA SER A 20 -18.60 23.18 -29.50
C SER A 20 -17.65 22.03 -29.71
N VAL A 21 -17.15 21.79 -30.92
CA VAL A 21 -16.14 20.74 -31.19
C VAL A 21 -14.82 21.05 -30.53
N LEU A 22 -14.36 22.29 -30.57
CA LEU A 22 -13.12 22.69 -29.88
C LEU A 22 -13.27 22.53 -28.37
N LEU A 23 -14.37 22.93 -27.78
CA LEU A 23 -14.64 22.81 -26.36
C LEU A 23 -14.67 21.34 -25.92
N ALA A 24 -15.39 20.50 -26.71
CA ALA A 24 -15.40 19.05 -26.45
C ALA A 24 -14.01 18.43 -26.51
N GLY A 25 -13.15 18.83 -27.44
CA GLY A 25 -11.76 18.39 -27.55
C GLY A 25 -10.93 18.76 -26.34
N VAL A 26 -11.01 20.01 -25.87
CA VAL A 26 -10.31 20.49 -24.69
C VAL A 26 -10.76 19.74 -23.42
N VAL A 27 -12.08 19.56 -23.22
CA VAL A 27 -12.61 18.84 -22.06
C VAL A 27 -12.18 17.37 -22.08
N THR A 28 -12.23 16.72 -23.24
CA THR A 28 -11.80 15.33 -23.39
C THR A 28 -10.31 15.19 -23.10
N TYR A 29 -9.47 16.06 -23.62
CA TYR A 29 -8.04 16.07 -23.35
C TYR A 29 -7.74 16.23 -21.86
N PHE A 30 -8.42 17.17 -21.20
CA PHE A 30 -8.24 17.38 -19.76
C PHE A 30 -8.72 16.17 -18.94
N ALA A 31 -9.88 15.60 -19.29
CA ALA A 31 -10.41 14.43 -18.61
C ALA A 31 -9.46 13.21 -18.71
N ILE A 32 -8.91 12.95 -19.90
CA ILE A 32 -7.95 11.85 -20.12
C ILE A 32 -6.68 12.07 -19.28
N ASN A 33 -6.13 13.28 -19.26
CA ASN A 33 -4.92 13.57 -18.49
C ASN A 33 -5.13 13.39 -16.99
N VAL A 34 -6.24 13.92 -16.44
CA VAL A 34 -6.55 13.79 -15.01
C VAL A 34 -6.75 12.32 -14.64
N THR A 35 -7.52 11.59 -15.42
CA THR A 35 -7.78 10.16 -15.17
C THR A 35 -6.50 9.34 -15.25
N SER A 36 -5.69 9.55 -16.29
CA SER A 36 -4.42 8.82 -16.45
C SER A 36 -3.44 9.07 -15.31
N THR A 37 -3.33 10.30 -14.84
CA THR A 37 -2.45 10.63 -13.70
C THR A 37 -2.93 9.96 -12.41
N ARG A 38 -4.24 9.96 -12.14
CA ARG A 38 -4.82 9.35 -10.94
C ARG A 38 -4.69 7.83 -10.90
N VAL A 39 -4.85 7.18 -12.04
CA VAL A 39 -4.71 5.71 -12.15
C VAL A 39 -3.26 5.26 -11.93
N GLN A 40 -2.28 6.10 -12.21
CA GLN A 40 -0.86 5.77 -12.05
C GLN A 40 -0.27 6.15 -10.69
N GLU A 41 -1.04 6.81 -9.83
CA GLU A 41 -0.60 7.22 -8.50
C GLU A 41 -0.52 6.00 -7.57
N GLU A 42 0.62 5.81 -6.91
CA GLU A 42 0.75 4.85 -5.81
C GLU A 42 0.03 5.40 -4.58
N ASN A 43 -0.80 4.59 -3.98
CA ASN A 43 -1.44 4.92 -2.72
C ASN A 43 -1.54 3.67 -1.84
N MET A 44 -1.04 3.76 -0.62
CA MET A 44 -1.08 2.66 0.33
C MET A 44 -1.67 3.09 1.66
N ALA A 45 -2.45 2.21 2.25
CA ALA A 45 -2.92 2.34 3.62
C ALA A 45 -2.14 1.34 4.50
N LEU A 46 -1.51 1.85 5.56
CA LEU A 46 -0.83 1.05 6.56
C LEU A 46 -1.72 0.99 7.81
N THR A 47 -2.02 -0.21 8.26
CA THR A 47 -2.89 -0.47 9.40
C THR A 47 -2.36 -1.61 10.26
N LYS A 48 -2.90 -1.78 11.46
CA LYS A 48 -2.58 -2.88 12.38
C LYS A 48 -1.07 -3.06 12.61
N GLN A 49 -0.39 -1.94 12.82
CA GLN A 49 1.03 -1.95 13.13
C GLN A 49 1.25 -2.34 14.59
N HIS A 50 2.08 -3.35 14.79
CA HIS A 50 2.51 -3.83 16.11
C HIS A 50 4.00 -4.07 16.14
N VAL A 51 4.57 -3.92 17.31
CA VAL A 51 5.93 -4.34 17.60
C VAL A 51 5.93 -4.99 18.98
N TRP A 52 6.35 -6.23 19.04
CA TRP A 52 6.43 -7.00 20.26
C TRP A 52 7.85 -7.41 20.58
N VAL A 53 8.15 -7.51 21.83
CA VAL A 53 9.40 -8.09 22.32
C VAL A 53 9.09 -9.11 23.39
N SER A 54 9.60 -10.33 23.21
CA SER A 54 9.52 -11.39 24.20
C SER A 54 10.60 -11.23 25.26
N LEU A 55 10.39 -11.87 26.43
CA LEU A 55 11.35 -11.86 27.55
C LEU A 55 12.68 -12.55 27.20
N ASP A 56 12.71 -13.41 26.20
CA ASP A 56 13.92 -14.03 25.67
C ASP A 56 14.74 -13.10 24.77
N GLY A 57 14.24 -11.89 24.49
CA GLY A 57 14.87 -10.89 23.65
C GLY A 57 14.46 -10.94 22.18
N THR A 58 13.61 -11.88 21.78
CA THR A 58 13.11 -11.96 20.40
C THR A 58 12.13 -10.83 20.15
N ALA A 59 12.42 -9.99 19.18
CA ALA A 59 11.54 -8.92 18.73
C ALA A 59 10.84 -9.33 17.45
N VAL A 60 9.58 -8.91 17.27
CA VAL A 60 8.80 -9.09 16.04
C VAL A 60 8.02 -7.83 15.75
N ALA A 61 8.12 -7.33 14.53
CA ALA A 61 7.27 -6.25 14.08
C ALA A 61 6.29 -6.76 13.04
N ALA A 62 5.06 -6.26 13.06
CA ALA A 62 4.04 -6.63 12.08
C ALA A 62 3.28 -5.39 11.61
N ILE A 63 2.89 -5.39 10.34
CA ILE A 63 2.11 -4.34 9.74
C ILE A 63 1.24 -4.88 8.59
N MET A 64 0.02 -4.40 8.52
CA MET A 64 -0.87 -4.69 7.39
C MET A 64 -0.80 -3.55 6.38
N VAL A 65 -0.56 -3.88 5.12
CA VAL A 65 -0.42 -2.94 4.01
C VAL A 65 -1.50 -3.24 2.97
N THR A 66 -2.30 -2.24 2.63
CA THR A 66 -3.32 -2.33 1.59
C THR A 66 -2.97 -1.38 0.46
N ASN A 67 -2.89 -1.90 -0.76
CA ASN A 67 -2.70 -1.07 -1.94
C ASN A 67 -4.05 -0.49 -2.39
N THR A 68 -4.26 0.80 -2.12
CA THR A 68 -5.46 1.55 -2.52
C THR A 68 -5.26 2.33 -3.82
N GLY A 69 -4.07 2.21 -4.42
CA GLY A 69 -3.74 2.81 -5.72
C GLY A 69 -4.26 2.01 -6.90
N GLY A 70 -4.18 2.60 -8.08
CA GLY A 70 -4.64 1.98 -9.33
C GLY A 70 -3.61 1.10 -10.04
N ARG A 71 -2.44 0.88 -9.45
CA ARG A 71 -1.35 0.08 -10.01
C ARG A 71 -0.70 -0.81 -8.96
N ASP A 72 -0.02 -1.84 -9.42
CA ASP A 72 0.77 -2.70 -8.54
C ASP A 72 1.93 -1.90 -7.92
N VAL A 73 2.20 -2.15 -6.66
CA VAL A 73 3.25 -1.52 -5.88
C VAL A 73 4.34 -2.54 -5.59
N VAL A 74 5.59 -2.12 -5.76
CA VAL A 74 6.75 -2.94 -5.41
C VAL A 74 7.35 -2.38 -4.12
N LEU A 75 7.30 -3.18 -3.07
CA LEU A 75 7.94 -2.90 -1.79
C LEU A 75 9.40 -3.33 -1.89
N SER A 76 10.32 -2.37 -1.85
CA SER A 76 11.75 -2.61 -2.07
C SER A 76 12.56 -2.66 -0.79
N LYS A 77 12.05 -2.11 0.31
CA LYS A 77 12.77 -2.04 1.57
C LYS A 77 11.80 -1.80 2.72
N ILE A 78 12.07 -2.45 3.84
CA ILE A 78 11.39 -2.21 5.11
C ILE A 78 12.43 -1.74 6.12
N THR A 79 12.08 -0.77 6.93
CA THR A 79 12.93 -0.33 8.04
C THR A 79 12.15 -0.32 9.34
N SER A 80 12.82 -0.74 10.39
CA SER A 80 12.36 -0.61 11.77
C SER A 80 13.26 0.37 12.48
N ARG A 81 12.69 1.42 13.07
CA ARG A 81 13.46 2.48 13.77
C ARG A 81 14.57 3.10 12.89
N GLY A 82 14.34 3.17 11.57
CA GLY A 82 15.29 3.69 10.60
C GLY A 82 16.38 2.71 10.13
N GLN A 83 16.50 1.54 10.77
CA GLN A 83 17.42 0.49 10.34
C GLN A 83 16.74 -0.44 9.33
N ALA A 84 17.46 -0.73 8.25
CA ALA A 84 16.96 -1.63 7.21
C ALA A 84 16.94 -3.08 7.69
N VAL A 85 15.86 -3.77 7.36
CA VAL A 85 15.69 -5.20 7.60
C VAL A 85 16.13 -5.98 6.38
N ASP A 86 16.70 -7.15 6.55
CA ASP A 86 16.99 -8.05 5.44
C ASP A 86 15.68 -8.65 4.92
N MET A 87 15.35 -8.29 3.67
CA MET A 87 14.10 -8.72 3.04
C MET A 87 14.04 -10.23 2.79
N THR A 88 15.19 -10.90 2.70
CA THR A 88 15.26 -12.33 2.34
C THR A 88 15.32 -13.29 3.51
N THR A 89 15.75 -12.82 4.68
CA THR A 89 15.91 -13.67 5.88
C THR A 89 14.90 -13.36 6.96
N ASP A 90 14.56 -12.07 7.13
CA ASP A 90 13.83 -11.62 8.31
C ASP A 90 12.39 -11.20 8.00
N VAL A 91 12.01 -11.13 6.72
CA VAL A 91 10.67 -10.73 6.30
C VAL A 91 9.82 -11.93 5.90
N PHE A 92 8.64 -12.02 6.52
CA PHE A 92 7.59 -12.97 6.20
C PHE A 92 6.35 -12.19 5.77
N TYR A 93 5.62 -12.70 4.80
CA TYR A 93 4.42 -12.02 4.31
C TYR A 93 3.31 -13.00 3.96
N ALA A 94 2.09 -12.51 4.07
CA ALA A 94 0.89 -13.20 3.59
C ALA A 94 0.05 -12.21 2.79
N VAL A 95 -0.37 -12.60 1.60
CA VAL A 95 -1.30 -11.82 0.78
C VAL A 95 -2.71 -12.33 1.06
N ALA A 96 -3.63 -11.43 1.38
CA ALA A 96 -5.01 -11.79 1.63
C ALA A 96 -5.67 -12.36 0.36
N ALA A 97 -6.40 -13.44 0.53
CA ALA A 97 -7.22 -14.09 -0.48
C ALA A 97 -8.71 -13.75 -0.33
N ASP A 98 -9.51 -14.13 -1.33
CA ASP A 98 -10.95 -13.94 -1.26
C ASP A 98 -11.55 -14.78 -0.11
N GLY A 99 -12.23 -14.11 0.80
CA GLY A 99 -12.86 -14.73 1.97
C GLY A 99 -12.06 -14.59 3.27
N ASP A 100 -10.86 -14.03 3.24
CA ASP A 100 -10.07 -13.74 4.42
C ASP A 100 -10.69 -12.65 5.30
N ASP A 101 -10.53 -12.80 6.61
CA ASP A 101 -11.05 -11.83 7.58
C ASP A 101 -10.02 -10.74 7.86
N LEU A 102 -10.08 -9.67 7.09
CA LEU A 102 -9.23 -8.49 7.28
C LEU A 102 -9.58 -7.67 8.54
N SER A 103 -10.63 -8.02 9.28
CA SER A 103 -10.97 -7.35 10.54
C SER A 103 -10.13 -7.83 11.71
N LEU A 104 -9.60 -9.04 11.65
CA LEU A 104 -8.73 -9.62 12.68
C LEU A 104 -7.46 -8.80 12.85
N ASP A 105 -7.02 -8.66 14.08
CA ASP A 105 -5.75 -8.01 14.39
C ASP A 105 -4.58 -8.97 14.19
N LEU A 106 -3.38 -8.40 14.03
CA LEU A 106 -2.16 -9.19 13.92
C LEU A 106 -1.72 -9.63 15.30
N ASN A 107 -1.31 -10.88 15.43
CA ASN A 107 -0.88 -11.48 16.69
C ASN A 107 0.64 -11.69 16.72
N TYR A 108 1.21 -11.72 17.93
CA TYR A 108 2.61 -12.08 18.10
C TYR A 108 2.85 -13.52 17.67
N THR A 109 3.78 -13.68 16.77
CA THR A 109 4.36 -14.98 16.38
C THR A 109 5.84 -14.77 16.05
N ALA A 110 6.71 -15.73 16.35
CA ALA A 110 8.15 -15.56 16.15
C ALA A 110 8.80 -16.77 15.48
N GLY A 111 9.93 -16.55 14.84
CA GLY A 111 10.76 -17.58 14.22
C GLY A 111 10.02 -18.37 13.14
N ALA A 112 10.19 -19.67 13.12
CA ALA A 112 9.53 -20.57 12.15
C ALA A 112 8.01 -20.58 12.27
N THR A 113 7.44 -20.15 13.38
CA THR A 113 5.99 -20.06 13.59
C THR A 113 5.37 -18.96 12.73
N ILE A 114 6.13 -17.93 12.36
CA ILE A 114 5.63 -16.88 11.46
C ILE A 114 5.26 -17.49 10.11
N ALA A 115 6.09 -18.38 9.57
CA ALA A 115 5.84 -19.03 8.28
C ALA A 115 4.59 -19.95 8.29
N ALA A 116 4.23 -20.46 9.47
CA ALA A 116 3.07 -21.31 9.67
C ALA A 116 1.87 -20.58 10.27
N ALA A 117 1.98 -19.26 10.50
CA ALA A 117 0.94 -18.49 11.14
C ALA A 117 -0.25 -18.28 10.20
N ASP A 118 -1.41 -18.58 10.72
CA ASP A 118 -2.68 -18.20 10.11
C ASP A 118 -2.98 -16.73 10.46
N ILE A 119 -2.76 -15.87 9.49
CA ILE A 119 -2.82 -14.41 9.71
C ILE A 119 -4.24 -13.88 9.48
N PHE A 120 -5.02 -14.51 8.60
CA PHE A 120 -6.31 -14.00 8.15
C PHE A 120 -7.50 -14.91 8.51
N GLY A 121 -7.38 -15.79 9.50
CA GLY A 121 -8.48 -16.63 9.96
C GLY A 121 -8.66 -17.96 9.24
N GLY A 122 -7.62 -18.46 8.58
CA GLY A 122 -7.53 -19.90 8.30
C GLY A 122 -7.98 -20.40 6.94
N ILE A 123 -8.04 -19.58 5.90
CA ILE A 123 -8.45 -20.10 4.59
C ILE A 123 -7.27 -20.14 3.57
N ALA A 124 -6.33 -19.23 3.64
CA ALA A 124 -5.16 -19.21 2.74
C ALA A 124 -4.00 -18.29 3.22
N GLY A 125 -3.99 -17.87 4.48
CA GLY A 125 -3.12 -16.82 4.97
C GLY A 125 -1.85 -17.28 5.68
N GLU A 126 -1.25 -18.40 5.26
CA GLU A 126 0.08 -18.75 5.79
C GLU A 126 1.11 -17.72 5.36
N ALA A 127 1.86 -17.19 6.32
CA ALA A 127 2.97 -16.32 6.01
C ALA A 127 4.08 -17.10 5.33
N VAL A 128 4.60 -16.57 4.25
CA VAL A 128 5.71 -17.14 3.49
C VAL A 128 6.95 -16.30 3.73
N ALA A 129 8.10 -16.94 3.94
CA ALA A 129 9.37 -16.23 3.99
C ALA A 129 9.62 -15.53 2.65
N SER A 130 10.01 -14.26 2.70
CA SER A 130 10.42 -13.57 1.49
C SER A 130 11.74 -14.17 0.97
N THR A 131 11.76 -14.58 -0.27
CA THR A 131 12.97 -15.07 -0.95
C THR A 131 13.57 -14.04 -1.90
N GLU A 132 12.93 -12.88 -2.00
CA GLU A 132 13.30 -11.82 -2.92
C GLU A 132 13.52 -10.49 -2.18
N ASN A 133 14.36 -9.65 -2.74
CA ASN A 133 14.63 -8.31 -2.20
C ASN A 133 13.49 -7.30 -2.48
N ALA A 134 12.37 -7.77 -2.99
CA ALA A 134 11.21 -6.94 -3.28
C ALA A 134 9.92 -7.77 -3.25
N LEU A 135 8.86 -7.21 -2.67
CA LEU A 135 7.54 -7.81 -2.63
C LEU A 135 6.61 -7.04 -3.56
N VAL A 136 5.84 -7.73 -4.37
CA VAL A 136 4.85 -7.12 -5.25
C VAL A 136 3.47 -7.20 -4.60
N LEU A 137 2.82 -6.05 -4.43
CA LEU A 137 1.46 -5.94 -3.92
C LEU A 137 0.53 -5.45 -5.04
N PRO A 138 -0.33 -6.32 -5.59
CA PRO A 138 -1.28 -5.94 -6.63
C PRO A 138 -2.24 -4.84 -6.20
N SER A 139 -2.75 -4.09 -7.17
CA SER A 139 -3.77 -3.07 -6.92
C SER A 139 -5.02 -3.68 -6.26
N GLY A 140 -5.51 -3.04 -5.20
CA GLY A 140 -6.66 -3.50 -4.41
C GLY A 140 -6.38 -4.64 -3.44
N SER A 141 -5.18 -5.20 -3.41
CA SER A 141 -4.82 -6.31 -2.51
C SER A 141 -4.30 -5.81 -1.17
N THR A 142 -4.43 -6.67 -0.16
CA THR A 142 -3.91 -6.47 1.20
C THR A 142 -2.85 -7.52 1.50
N MET A 143 -1.79 -7.10 2.17
CA MET A 143 -0.68 -7.96 2.60
C MET A 143 -0.38 -7.70 4.06
N ALA A 144 -0.24 -8.75 4.86
CA ALA A 144 0.37 -8.67 6.17
C ALA A 144 1.88 -8.95 6.05
N ILE A 145 2.68 -8.15 6.69
CA ILE A 145 4.13 -8.26 6.69
C ILE A 145 4.59 -8.41 8.14
N TYR A 146 5.39 -9.43 8.38
CA TYR A 146 6.08 -9.67 9.63
C TYR A 146 7.58 -9.52 9.44
N VAL A 147 8.20 -8.84 10.37
CA VAL A 147 9.65 -8.68 10.44
C VAL A 147 10.13 -9.41 11.68
N ASN A 148 10.90 -10.45 11.48
CA ASN A 148 11.49 -11.24 12.57
C ASN A 148 12.80 -10.61 13.05
N SER A 149 12.97 -10.54 14.35
CA SER A 149 14.20 -10.10 15.01
C SER A 149 14.85 -8.82 14.44
N PRO A 150 14.10 -7.71 14.28
CA PRO A 150 14.72 -6.47 13.83
C PRO A 150 15.79 -6.01 14.81
N ASP A 151 17.04 -5.91 14.36
CA ASP A 151 18.22 -5.58 15.18
C ASP A 151 18.11 -4.29 16.00
N SER A 152 17.20 -3.40 15.58
CA SER A 152 16.99 -2.09 16.21
C SER A 152 16.08 -2.13 17.45
N ILE A 153 15.50 -3.28 17.81
CA ILE A 153 14.51 -3.41 18.88
C ILE A 153 14.93 -4.49 19.87
N ASN A 154 14.83 -4.17 21.16
CA ASN A 154 15.21 -5.08 22.26
C ASN A 154 14.26 -4.91 23.47
N VAL A 155 14.44 -5.74 24.50
CA VAL A 155 13.59 -5.76 25.70
C VAL A 155 13.53 -4.40 26.43
N ASN A 156 14.60 -3.60 26.37
CA ASN A 156 14.62 -2.29 27.01
C ASN A 156 13.77 -1.24 26.28
N ASP A 157 13.30 -1.55 25.09
CA ASP A 157 12.49 -0.65 24.29
C ASP A 157 10.97 -0.79 24.56
N ILE A 158 10.56 -1.71 25.44
CA ILE A 158 9.14 -1.87 25.80
C ILE A 158 8.59 -0.55 26.33
N GLY A 159 7.47 -0.11 25.72
CA GLY A 159 6.83 1.16 26.01
C GLY A 159 7.36 2.36 25.21
N LEU A 160 8.43 2.20 24.43
CA LEU A 160 8.92 3.24 23.53
C LEU A 160 8.18 3.19 22.19
N THR A 161 8.05 4.35 21.56
CA THR A 161 7.47 4.45 20.22
C THR A 161 8.52 4.18 19.15
N VAL A 162 8.19 3.33 18.21
CA VAL A 162 9.03 2.93 17.07
C VAL A 162 8.29 3.20 15.77
N ALA A 163 9.02 3.69 14.77
CA ALA A 163 8.49 3.88 13.43
C ALA A 163 8.84 2.67 12.54
N LEU A 164 7.81 2.10 11.93
CA LEU A 164 7.93 1.14 10.84
C LEU A 164 7.76 1.87 9.52
N THR A 165 8.72 1.73 8.62
CA THR A 165 8.68 2.40 7.31
C THR A 165 8.81 1.39 6.20
N VAL A 166 7.89 1.48 5.25
CA VAL A 166 7.87 0.68 4.03
C VAL A 166 8.24 1.59 2.86
N PHE A 167 9.24 1.20 2.11
CA PHE A 167 9.70 1.91 0.92
C PHE A 167 9.21 1.20 -0.33
N THR A 168 8.63 1.97 -1.22
CA THR A 168 8.24 1.53 -2.56
C THR A 168 9.16 2.14 -3.59
N SER A 169 8.93 1.82 -4.86
CA SER A 169 9.70 2.40 -5.97
C SER A 169 9.52 3.92 -6.13
N GLN A 170 8.43 4.50 -5.61
CA GLN A 170 8.09 5.92 -5.82
C GLN A 170 7.88 6.72 -4.52
N ALA A 171 7.61 6.05 -3.40
CA ALA A 171 7.28 6.71 -2.14
C ALA A 171 7.79 5.94 -0.92
N MET A 172 7.71 6.58 0.23
CA MET A 172 7.88 5.91 1.52
C MET A 172 6.64 6.15 2.38
N TRP A 173 6.25 5.10 3.08
CA TRP A 173 5.07 5.08 3.94
C TRP A 173 5.48 4.66 5.33
N TYR A 174 5.09 5.38 6.35
CA TYR A 174 5.47 5.04 7.71
C TYR A 174 4.29 5.06 8.67
N LYS A 175 4.43 4.27 9.72
CA LYS A 175 3.54 4.25 10.89
C LYS A 175 4.35 4.10 12.16
N GLU A 176 3.86 4.73 13.19
CA GLU A 176 4.41 4.64 14.54
C GLU A 176 3.55 3.71 15.38
N THR A 177 4.22 2.91 16.22
CA THR A 177 3.58 2.05 17.20
C THR A 177 4.45 1.96 18.45
N ASN A 178 3.86 1.61 19.57
CA ASN A 178 4.61 1.35 20.78
C ASN A 178 5.10 -0.10 20.80
N VAL A 179 6.27 -0.30 21.37
CA VAL A 179 6.79 -1.64 21.61
C VAL A 179 6.03 -2.25 22.79
N GLU A 180 5.45 -3.42 22.57
CA GLU A 180 4.67 -4.16 23.53
C GLU A 180 5.43 -5.39 24.02
N ALA A 181 5.18 -5.82 25.26
CA ALA A 181 5.68 -7.10 25.73
C ALA A 181 4.87 -8.23 25.06
N ALA A 182 5.56 -9.20 24.46
CA ALA A 182 4.93 -10.41 23.98
C ALA A 182 4.50 -11.26 25.17
N ILE A 183 3.24 -11.65 25.22
CA ILE A 183 2.63 -12.47 26.28
C ILE A 183 2.42 -13.88 25.74
#